data_8d66ca96a407c29e09d23a1e2763d5bf
#
_entry.id   8d66ca96a407c29e09d23a1e2763d5bf
#
_cell.length_a   1.000
_cell.length_b   1.000
_cell.length_c   1.000
_cell.angle_alpha   90.00
_cell.angle_beta   90.00
_cell.angle_gamma   90.00
#
_symmetry.space_group_name_H-M   'P 1'
#
loop_
_entity.id
_entity.type
_entity.pdbx_description
1 polymer ?
#
loop_
_entity_poly.entity_id
_entity_poly.type
_entity_poly.pdbx_seq_one_letter_code
_entity_poly.pdbx_strand_id
1 'polypeptide(L)'
;MTGPNDGPESMAHSGHDVPGDEFRPFLRGGGRSLAIATRIFGSAGFFRLWLAQVVSATGDWLGLLAISLLAIRLGAGNEGAALSLVLAARIVPGFFFGPVAGVLVDRWDRKKVMVTCDIGRAAVMVTLPFVETILGLFVASLLLEAFTMMWSPAKEASVPNLVPQNQLATAN
;
A
#
# COMPACT_ATOMS: atom_id res chain seq x y z
N MET A 1 -14.09 46.88 57.14
CA MET A 1 -13.41 47.34 55.90
C MET A 1 -13.27 46.13 55.02
N THR A 2 -14.16 46.04 54.08
CA THR A 2 -14.38 44.93 53.14
C THR A 2 -13.38 44.99 52.02
N GLY A 3 -12.62 43.90 51.81
CA GLY A 3 -11.84 43.68 50.60
C GLY A 3 -12.59 42.78 49.63
N PRO A 4 -12.46 42.94 48.31
CA PRO A 4 -13.28 42.29 47.33
C PRO A 4 -12.82 40.88 47.01
N ASN A 5 -13.82 40.05 46.76
CA ASN A 5 -13.81 38.67 46.39
C ASN A 5 -13.51 38.54 44.86
N ASP A 6 -12.31 38.12 44.53
CA ASP A 6 -11.99 37.80 43.13
C ASP A 6 -12.25 36.33 42.88
N GLY A 7 -13.37 36.04 42.19
CA GLY A 7 -13.73 34.72 41.73
C GLY A 7 -12.79 34.20 40.65
N PRO A 8 -12.66 32.88 40.50
CA PRO A 8 -11.81 32.29 39.50
C PRO A 8 -12.38 32.49 38.09
N GLU A 9 -11.59 33.13 37.25
CA GLU A 9 -11.87 33.28 35.82
C GLU A 9 -11.99 31.90 35.15
N SER A 10 -13.14 31.71 34.56
CA SER A 10 -13.47 30.64 33.65
C SER A 10 -12.47 30.61 32.49
N MET A 11 -11.50 29.70 32.53
CA MET A 11 -10.70 29.36 31.35
C MET A 11 -11.64 28.71 30.32
N ALA A 12 -12.07 29.49 29.37
CA ALA A 12 -12.73 29.01 28.17
C ALA A 12 -11.83 28.01 27.48
N HIS A 13 -12.26 26.77 27.49
CA HIS A 13 -11.73 25.70 26.65
C HIS A 13 -11.87 26.15 25.19
N SER A 14 -10.79 26.61 24.58
CA SER A 14 -10.69 26.73 23.15
C SER A 14 -10.78 25.31 22.58
N GLY A 15 -11.93 24.97 22.00
CA GLY A 15 -12.13 23.75 21.27
C GLY A 15 -11.07 23.65 20.16
N HIS A 16 -10.16 22.72 20.32
CA HIS A 16 -9.35 22.25 19.20
C HIS A 16 -10.32 21.56 18.24
N ASP A 17 -10.64 22.26 17.15
CA ASP A 17 -11.27 21.67 15.99
C ASP A 17 -10.35 20.57 15.47
N VAL A 18 -10.70 19.31 15.76
CA VAL A 18 -10.06 18.13 15.19
C VAL A 18 -10.48 18.06 13.73
N PRO A 19 -9.55 18.11 12.75
CA PRO A 19 -9.90 17.99 11.33
C PRO A 19 -10.30 16.56 11.01
N GLY A 20 -11.48 16.16 11.39
CA GLY A 20 -11.98 14.80 11.19
C GLY A 20 -13.42 14.70 10.68
N ASP A 21 -14.15 15.82 10.67
CA ASP A 21 -15.59 15.77 10.42
C ASP A 21 -16.01 15.96 8.94
N GLU A 22 -15.11 16.35 8.06
CA GLU A 22 -15.46 16.57 6.65
C GLU A 22 -15.63 15.29 5.81
N PHE A 23 -15.34 14.10 6.35
CA PHE A 23 -15.38 12.84 5.59
C PHE A 23 -16.60 11.95 5.92
N ARG A 24 -17.65 12.48 6.54
CA ARG A 24 -18.85 11.74 6.96
C ARG A 24 -19.88 11.34 5.87
N PRO A 25 -19.92 11.85 4.63
CA PRO A 25 -21.02 11.48 3.71
C PRO A 25 -20.88 10.11 3.06
N PHE A 26 -19.66 9.50 3.02
CA PHE A 26 -19.45 8.27 2.23
C PHE A 26 -19.77 6.95 2.93
N LEU A 27 -20.15 6.95 4.21
CA LEU A 27 -20.24 5.72 5.03
C LEU A 27 -21.67 5.29 5.41
N ARG A 28 -22.72 5.70 4.69
CA ARG A 28 -24.10 5.39 5.09
C ARG A 28 -24.58 3.95 4.79
N GLY A 29 -23.74 3.09 4.21
CA GLY A 29 -24.10 1.70 3.83
C GLY A 29 -23.38 0.57 4.60
N GLY A 30 -22.36 0.87 5.42
CA GLY A 30 -21.44 -0.16 5.95
C GLY A 30 -21.36 -0.27 7.47
N GLY A 31 -22.35 0.23 8.23
CA GLY A 31 -22.22 0.45 9.68
C GLY A 31 -21.86 -0.79 10.53
N ARG A 32 -22.30 -1.98 10.17
CA ARG A 32 -22.01 -3.21 10.95
C ARG A 32 -20.61 -3.76 10.68
N SER A 33 -20.21 -3.81 9.42
CA SER A 33 -18.88 -4.32 9.04
C SER A 33 -17.75 -3.40 9.51
N LEU A 34 -17.98 -2.07 9.47
CA LEU A 34 -17.01 -1.10 9.97
C LEU A 34 -16.87 -1.14 11.50
N ALA A 35 -17.95 -1.36 12.23
CA ALA A 35 -17.94 -1.46 13.69
C ALA A 35 -17.19 -2.72 14.17
N ILE A 36 -17.30 -3.84 13.45
CA ILE A 36 -16.53 -5.06 13.71
C ILE A 36 -15.05 -4.84 13.37
N ALA A 37 -14.79 -4.22 12.22
CA ALA A 37 -13.43 -3.92 11.78
C ALA A 37 -12.70 -2.97 12.74
N THR A 38 -13.35 -1.89 13.21
CA THR A 38 -12.73 -0.98 14.20
C THR A 38 -12.50 -1.64 15.55
N ARG A 39 -13.31 -2.62 15.93
CA ARG A 39 -13.12 -3.38 17.16
C ARG A 39 -11.93 -4.35 17.10
N ILE A 40 -11.61 -4.89 15.91
CA ILE A 40 -10.51 -5.83 15.69
C ILE A 40 -9.22 -5.08 15.33
N PHE A 41 -9.30 -4.05 14.50
CA PHE A 41 -8.14 -3.36 13.91
C PHE A 41 -7.82 -2.01 14.57
N GLY A 42 -8.55 -1.57 15.57
CA GLY A 42 -8.30 -0.34 16.34
C GLY A 42 -8.61 0.97 15.57
N SER A 43 -8.53 1.00 14.23
CA SER A 43 -8.88 2.17 13.43
C SER A 43 -9.43 1.81 12.05
N ALA A 44 -10.36 2.64 11.54
CA ALA A 44 -10.91 2.47 10.19
C ALA A 44 -9.86 2.72 9.09
N GLY A 45 -8.88 3.57 9.36
CA GLY A 45 -7.76 3.84 8.45
C GLY A 45 -6.86 2.62 8.28
N PHE A 46 -6.54 1.96 9.38
CA PHE A 46 -5.73 0.75 9.35
C PHE A 46 -6.46 -0.41 8.64
N PHE A 47 -7.75 -0.58 8.86
CA PHE A 47 -8.53 -1.60 8.15
C PHE A 47 -8.55 -1.38 6.64
N ARG A 48 -8.68 -0.13 6.18
CA ARG A 48 -8.61 0.20 4.75
C ARG A 48 -7.24 -0.10 4.16
N LEU A 49 -6.17 0.24 4.86
CA LEU A 49 -4.81 -0.08 4.45
C LEU A 49 -4.59 -1.59 4.38
N TRP A 50 -5.05 -2.32 5.39
CA TRP A 50 -4.98 -3.78 5.42
C TRP A 50 -5.75 -4.41 4.25
N LEU A 51 -6.97 -3.96 3.98
CA LEU A 51 -7.76 -4.45 2.85
C LEU A 51 -7.08 -4.15 1.50
N ALA A 52 -6.56 -2.94 1.32
CA ALA A 52 -5.79 -2.58 0.13
C ALA A 52 -4.57 -3.50 -0.02
N GLN A 53 -3.87 -3.82 1.07
CA GLN A 53 -2.74 -4.74 1.06
C GLN A 53 -3.15 -6.17 0.67
N VAL A 54 -4.26 -6.69 1.19
CA VAL A 54 -4.76 -8.03 0.83
C VAL A 54 -5.08 -8.11 -0.65
N VAL A 55 -5.80 -7.12 -1.18
CA VAL A 55 -6.14 -7.04 -2.61
C VAL A 55 -4.88 -6.95 -3.47
N SER A 56 -3.95 -6.06 -3.09
CA SER A 56 -2.68 -5.88 -3.80
C SER A 56 -1.82 -7.14 -3.77
N ALA A 57 -1.66 -7.80 -2.62
CA ALA A 57 -0.92 -9.05 -2.48
C ALA A 57 -1.55 -10.19 -3.31
N THR A 58 -2.88 -10.29 -3.32
CA THR A 58 -3.59 -11.27 -4.16
C THR A 58 -3.29 -11.02 -5.65
N GLY A 59 -3.31 -9.76 -6.08
CA GLY A 59 -2.91 -9.37 -7.44
C GLY A 59 -1.47 -9.74 -7.77
N ASP A 60 -0.53 -9.54 -6.84
CA ASP A 60 0.87 -9.90 -7.03
C ASP A 60 1.08 -11.41 -7.21
N TRP A 61 0.41 -12.23 -6.39
CA TRP A 61 0.46 -13.70 -6.53
C TRP A 61 -0.17 -14.20 -7.83
N LEU A 62 -1.34 -13.68 -8.20
CA LEU A 62 -1.98 -14.01 -9.47
C LEU A 62 -1.11 -13.57 -10.66
N GLY A 63 -0.49 -12.39 -10.57
CA GLY A 63 0.44 -11.89 -11.57
C GLY A 63 1.68 -12.75 -11.70
N LEU A 64 2.25 -13.22 -10.59
CA LEU A 64 3.39 -14.13 -10.61
C LEU A 64 3.03 -15.44 -11.31
N LEU A 65 1.85 -16.02 -11.01
CA LEU A 65 1.37 -17.21 -11.68
C LEU A 65 1.15 -16.98 -13.17
N ALA A 66 0.47 -15.90 -13.54
CA ALA A 66 0.20 -15.55 -14.94
C ALA A 66 1.51 -15.38 -15.75
N ILE A 67 2.47 -14.65 -15.21
CA ILE A 67 3.77 -14.41 -15.82
C ILE A 67 4.55 -15.72 -15.94
N SER A 68 4.54 -16.58 -14.92
CA SER A 68 5.22 -17.88 -14.95
C SER A 68 4.64 -18.80 -16.02
N LEU A 69 3.32 -18.88 -16.11
CA LEU A 69 2.65 -19.69 -17.14
C LEU A 69 2.93 -19.13 -18.56
N LEU A 70 2.94 -17.81 -18.70
CA LEU A 70 3.23 -17.18 -19.98
C LEU A 70 4.71 -17.37 -20.39
N ALA A 71 5.64 -17.33 -19.43
CA ALA A 71 7.06 -17.62 -19.67
C ALA A 71 7.26 -19.06 -20.17
N ILE A 72 6.60 -20.02 -19.56
CA ILE A 72 6.62 -21.42 -19.99
C ILE A 72 6.05 -21.53 -21.42
N ARG A 73 4.91 -20.91 -21.68
CA ARG A 73 4.26 -20.93 -22.98
C ARG A 73 5.11 -20.31 -24.10
N LEU A 74 5.79 -19.20 -23.81
CA LEU A 74 6.61 -18.47 -24.77
C LEU A 74 8.04 -19.04 -24.88
N GLY A 75 8.45 -19.95 -23.98
CA GLY A 75 9.79 -20.52 -23.90
C GLY A 75 10.20 -21.39 -25.07
N ALA A 76 9.24 -21.90 -25.86
CA ALA A 76 9.45 -22.58 -27.15
C ALA A 76 10.57 -23.64 -27.14
N GLY A 77 10.56 -24.57 -26.15
CA GLY A 77 11.59 -25.61 -25.98
C GLY A 77 12.71 -25.27 -25.01
N ASN A 78 12.67 -24.07 -24.42
CA ASN A 78 13.59 -23.65 -23.35
C ASN A 78 12.84 -22.99 -22.18
N GLU A 79 11.78 -23.65 -21.74
CA GLU A 79 10.82 -23.13 -20.74
C GLU A 79 11.50 -22.80 -19.41
N GLY A 80 12.50 -23.61 -19.00
CA GLY A 80 13.24 -23.38 -17.77
C GLY A 80 14.06 -22.10 -17.81
N ALA A 81 14.71 -21.78 -18.91
CA ALA A 81 15.46 -20.54 -19.07
C ALA A 81 14.54 -19.33 -19.16
N ALA A 82 13.41 -19.44 -19.87
CA ALA A 82 12.41 -18.39 -19.97
C ALA A 82 11.83 -18.04 -18.58
N LEU A 83 11.46 -19.06 -17.82
CA LEU A 83 10.95 -18.91 -16.46
C LEU A 83 12.01 -18.31 -15.54
N SER A 84 13.24 -18.79 -15.57
CA SER A 84 14.35 -18.28 -14.76
C SER A 84 14.65 -16.81 -15.06
N LEU A 85 14.63 -16.39 -16.33
CA LEU A 85 14.86 -15.02 -16.75
C LEU A 85 13.78 -14.08 -16.18
N VAL A 86 12.54 -14.48 -16.25
CA VAL A 86 11.41 -13.69 -15.76
C VAL A 86 11.39 -13.61 -14.23
N LEU A 87 11.71 -14.70 -13.54
CA LEU A 87 11.86 -14.70 -12.07
C LEU A 87 13.05 -13.85 -11.63
N ALA A 88 14.17 -13.90 -12.36
CA ALA A 88 15.30 -13.03 -12.11
C ALA A 88 14.92 -11.55 -12.24
N ALA A 89 14.13 -11.18 -13.24
CA ALA A 89 13.62 -9.82 -13.41
C ALA A 89 12.74 -9.35 -12.22
N ARG A 90 12.11 -10.27 -11.52
CA ARG A 90 11.29 -9.99 -10.34
C ARG A 90 12.08 -9.92 -9.03
N ILE A 91 13.21 -10.60 -8.93
CA ILE A 91 13.96 -10.75 -7.69
C ILE A 91 15.21 -9.86 -7.67
N VAL A 92 15.99 -9.88 -8.75
CA VAL A 92 17.31 -9.22 -8.81
C VAL A 92 17.24 -7.71 -8.55
N PRO A 93 16.30 -6.95 -9.14
CA PRO A 93 16.23 -5.50 -8.89
C PRO A 93 16.01 -5.14 -7.43
N GLY A 94 15.26 -5.96 -6.68
CA GLY A 94 14.97 -5.74 -5.27
C GLY A 94 16.24 -5.68 -4.40
N PHE A 95 17.23 -6.50 -4.69
CA PHE A 95 18.51 -6.51 -3.96
C PHE A 95 19.31 -5.23 -4.19
N PHE A 96 19.32 -4.70 -5.41
CA PHE A 96 20.15 -3.55 -5.76
C PHE A 96 19.47 -2.21 -5.50
N PHE A 97 18.17 -2.13 -5.76
CA PHE A 97 17.42 -0.86 -5.74
C PHE A 97 16.51 -0.68 -4.53
N GLY A 98 16.26 -1.72 -3.73
CA GLY A 98 15.42 -1.64 -2.56
C GLY A 98 15.77 -0.51 -1.59
N PRO A 99 17.04 -0.36 -1.16
CA PRO A 99 17.44 0.73 -0.26
C PRO A 99 17.26 2.13 -0.88
N VAL A 100 17.48 2.25 -2.19
CA VAL A 100 17.34 3.52 -2.92
C VAL A 100 15.86 3.90 -3.05
N ALA A 101 15.00 2.92 -3.30
CA ALA A 101 13.56 3.14 -3.41
C ALA A 101 12.97 3.71 -2.10
N GLY A 102 13.42 3.23 -0.93
CA GLY A 102 13.02 3.76 0.37
C GLY A 102 13.32 5.25 0.51
N VAL A 103 14.56 5.66 0.24
CA VAL A 103 14.98 7.07 0.33
C VAL A 103 14.20 7.96 -0.67
N LEU A 104 13.89 7.44 -1.84
CA LEU A 104 13.14 8.19 -2.85
C LEU A 104 11.69 8.42 -2.43
N VAL A 105 11.05 7.38 -1.88
CA VAL A 105 9.65 7.42 -1.43
C VAL A 105 9.46 8.33 -0.23
N ASP A 106 10.46 8.49 0.65
CA ASP A 106 10.38 9.36 1.82
C ASP A 106 10.16 10.85 1.47
N ARG A 107 10.49 11.26 0.24
CA ARG A 107 10.31 12.63 -0.26
C ARG A 107 8.92 12.89 -0.85
N TRP A 108 8.11 11.87 -1.04
CA TRP A 108 6.83 11.96 -1.74
C TRP A 108 5.65 11.68 -0.82
N ASP A 109 4.47 12.09 -1.26
CA ASP A 109 3.21 11.75 -0.60
C ASP A 109 2.97 10.23 -0.69
N ARG A 110 3.10 9.54 0.43
CA ARG A 110 3.02 8.08 0.55
C ARG A 110 1.74 7.50 -0.06
N LYS A 111 0.60 8.18 0.16
CA LYS A 111 -0.68 7.75 -0.40
C LYS A 111 -0.69 7.84 -1.93
N LYS A 112 -0.15 8.94 -2.48
CA LYS A 112 -0.07 9.10 -3.94
C LYS A 112 0.85 8.05 -4.56
N VAL A 113 2.00 7.77 -3.94
CA VAL A 113 2.92 6.73 -4.40
C VAL A 113 2.22 5.37 -4.43
N MET A 114 1.55 4.96 -3.35
CA MET A 114 0.85 3.68 -3.29
C MET A 114 -0.21 3.56 -4.39
N VAL A 115 -1.08 4.56 -4.54
CA VAL A 115 -2.14 4.56 -5.56
C VAL A 115 -1.56 4.54 -6.98
N THR A 116 -0.51 5.33 -7.24
CA THR A 116 0.15 5.35 -8.57
C THR A 116 0.79 4.00 -8.88
N CYS A 117 1.45 3.36 -7.91
CA CYS A 117 2.03 2.03 -8.07
C CYS A 117 0.95 0.97 -8.34
N ASP A 118 -0.18 1.01 -7.64
CA ASP A 118 -1.28 0.07 -7.86
C ASP A 118 -1.90 0.24 -9.25
N ILE A 119 -2.12 1.48 -9.69
CA ILE A 119 -2.60 1.77 -11.06
C ILE A 119 -1.58 1.31 -12.10
N GLY A 120 -0.28 1.60 -11.89
CA GLY A 120 0.79 1.17 -12.79
C GLY A 120 0.87 -0.34 -12.91
N ARG A 121 0.79 -1.07 -11.78
CA ARG A 121 0.76 -2.54 -11.78
C ARG A 121 -0.46 -3.08 -12.50
N ALA A 122 -1.64 -2.53 -12.24
CA ALA A 122 -2.87 -2.91 -12.93
C ALA A 122 -2.75 -2.69 -14.46
N ALA A 123 -2.20 -1.57 -14.88
CA ALA A 123 -1.96 -1.28 -16.29
C ALA A 123 -1.04 -2.32 -16.93
N VAL A 124 0.10 -2.65 -16.29
CA VAL A 124 1.02 -3.69 -16.79
C VAL A 124 0.31 -5.06 -16.84
N MET A 125 -0.48 -5.42 -15.82
CA MET A 125 -1.21 -6.69 -15.80
C MET A 125 -2.20 -6.80 -16.98
N VAL A 126 -2.87 -5.72 -17.33
CA VAL A 126 -3.80 -5.68 -18.49
C VAL A 126 -3.06 -5.89 -19.81
N THR A 127 -1.78 -5.53 -19.91
CA THR A 127 -0.99 -5.75 -21.13
C THR A 127 -0.47 -7.19 -21.26
N LEU A 128 -0.37 -7.96 -20.17
CA LEU A 128 0.20 -9.32 -20.21
C LEU A 128 -0.43 -10.27 -21.24
N PRO A 129 -1.77 -10.30 -21.45
CA PRO A 129 -2.38 -11.16 -22.45
C PRO A 129 -1.94 -10.88 -23.90
N PHE A 130 -1.42 -9.67 -24.14
CA PHE A 130 -0.97 -9.22 -25.45
C PHE A 130 0.54 -9.35 -25.64
N VAL A 131 1.25 -9.84 -24.64
CA VAL A 131 2.70 -10.07 -24.71
C VAL A 131 2.98 -11.38 -25.41
N GLU A 132 3.63 -11.33 -26.58
CA GLU A 132 3.94 -12.47 -27.43
C GLU A 132 5.45 -12.84 -27.42
N THR A 133 6.28 -12.10 -26.68
CA THR A 133 7.73 -12.32 -26.66
C THR A 133 8.26 -12.43 -25.24
N ILE A 134 9.32 -13.24 -25.06
CA ILE A 134 10.02 -13.36 -23.78
C ILE A 134 10.62 -12.02 -23.34
N LEU A 135 11.13 -11.21 -24.28
CA LEU A 135 11.65 -9.88 -23.96
C LEU A 135 10.55 -8.94 -23.44
N GLY A 136 9.38 -8.95 -24.07
CA GLY A 136 8.21 -8.17 -23.59
C GLY A 136 7.79 -8.60 -22.19
N LEU A 137 7.79 -9.92 -21.93
CA LEU A 137 7.47 -10.46 -20.60
C LEU A 137 8.52 -10.10 -19.56
N PHE A 138 9.78 -10.10 -19.91
CA PHE A 138 10.89 -9.65 -19.06
C PHE A 138 10.74 -8.18 -18.68
N VAL A 139 10.47 -7.29 -19.64
CA VAL A 139 10.23 -5.87 -19.40
C VAL A 139 9.00 -5.64 -18.52
N ALA A 140 7.90 -6.33 -18.79
CA ALA A 140 6.69 -6.27 -17.95
C ALA A 140 7.00 -6.69 -16.50
N SER A 141 7.80 -7.74 -16.31
CA SER A 141 8.22 -8.22 -14.99
C SER A 141 9.09 -7.19 -14.25
N LEU A 142 10.02 -6.54 -14.94
CA LEU A 142 10.83 -5.45 -14.38
C LEU A 142 9.97 -4.27 -13.94
N LEU A 143 8.99 -3.87 -14.75
CA LEU A 143 8.08 -2.78 -14.41
C LEU A 143 7.23 -3.09 -13.19
N LEU A 144 6.69 -4.31 -13.10
CA LEU A 144 5.94 -4.76 -11.93
C LEU A 144 6.80 -4.73 -10.67
N GLU A 145 8.06 -5.16 -10.76
CA GLU A 145 8.99 -5.12 -9.64
C GLU A 145 9.32 -3.69 -9.23
N ALA A 146 9.56 -2.80 -10.19
CA ALA A 146 9.82 -1.39 -9.91
C ALA A 146 8.67 -0.74 -9.13
N PHE A 147 7.42 -0.99 -9.51
CA PHE A 147 6.26 -0.50 -8.76
C PHE A 147 6.17 -1.13 -7.37
N THR A 148 6.45 -2.41 -7.22
CA THR A 148 6.44 -3.12 -5.93
C THR A 148 7.49 -2.56 -4.97
N MET A 149 8.71 -2.27 -5.46
CA MET A 149 9.78 -1.66 -4.68
C MET A 149 9.44 -0.27 -4.15
N MET A 150 8.66 0.52 -4.89
CA MET A 150 8.22 1.84 -4.41
C MET A 150 7.02 1.73 -3.47
N TRP A 151 6.13 0.79 -3.71
CA TRP A 151 4.93 0.59 -2.90
C TRP A 151 5.24 0.11 -1.48
N SER A 152 6.20 -0.82 -1.32
CA SER A 152 6.53 -1.45 -0.04
C SER A 152 6.98 -0.44 1.03
N PRO A 153 8.00 0.40 0.81
CA PRO A 153 8.41 1.40 1.79
C PRO A 153 7.33 2.47 2.04
N ALA A 154 6.55 2.85 1.03
CA ALA A 154 5.44 3.78 1.20
C ALA A 154 4.38 3.23 2.18
N LYS A 155 4.07 1.95 2.08
CA LYS A 155 3.18 1.24 3.01
C LYS A 155 3.74 1.22 4.43
N GLU A 156 4.98 0.75 4.60
CA GLU A 156 5.63 0.61 5.91
C GLU A 156 5.71 1.96 6.63
N ALA A 157 6.04 3.02 5.92
CA ALA A 157 6.07 4.37 6.45
C ALA A 157 4.67 4.93 6.82
N SER A 158 3.59 4.34 6.32
CA SER A 158 2.22 4.79 6.60
C SER A 158 1.63 4.17 7.89
N VAL A 159 2.09 2.99 8.29
CA VAL A 159 1.54 2.25 9.45
C VAL A 159 1.63 3.03 10.77
N PRO A 160 2.76 3.68 11.14
CA PRO A 160 2.87 4.42 12.41
C PRO A 160 1.90 5.59 12.54
N ASN A 161 1.42 6.14 11.41
CA ASN A 161 0.47 7.26 11.41
C ASN A 161 -0.99 6.80 11.56
N LEU A 162 -1.26 5.51 11.44
CA LEU A 162 -2.61 4.94 11.43
C LEU A 162 -2.94 4.15 12.69
N VAL A 163 -1.93 3.79 13.49
CA VAL A 163 -2.08 2.93 14.67
C VAL A 163 -1.50 3.64 15.89
N PRO A 164 -2.19 3.63 17.06
CA PRO A 164 -1.64 4.14 18.32
C PRO A 164 -0.33 3.43 18.69
N GLN A 165 0.61 4.15 19.31
CA GLN A 165 1.95 3.63 19.64
C GLN A 165 1.95 2.34 20.44
N ASN A 166 0.96 2.16 21.32
CA ASN A 166 0.81 0.96 22.15
C ASN A 166 0.34 -0.29 21.36
N GLN A 167 -0.06 -0.15 20.10
CA GLN A 167 -0.55 -1.24 19.25
C GLN A 167 0.36 -1.50 18.04
N LEU A 168 1.47 -0.78 17.88
CA LEU A 168 2.38 -0.94 16.75
C LEU A 168 2.96 -2.34 16.64
N ALA A 169 3.29 -2.97 17.77
CA ALA A 169 3.81 -4.34 17.79
C ALA A 169 2.79 -5.38 17.28
N THR A 170 1.50 -5.14 17.50
CA THR A 170 0.42 -6.02 17.05
C THR A 170 0.05 -5.78 15.58
N ALA A 171 0.31 -4.57 15.07
CA ALA A 171 0.02 -4.19 13.69
C ALA A 171 1.10 -4.64 12.68
N ASN A 172 2.27 -4.97 13.18
CA ASN A 172 3.43 -5.41 12.38
C ASN A 172 3.51 -6.93 12.36
#